data_fcd8fa5047e24bb9cecefbe71307344f
#
_entry.id   fcd8fa5047e24bb9cecefbe71307344f
#
_cell.length_a   1.000
_cell.length_b   1.000
_cell.length_c   1.000
_cell.angle_alpha   90.00
_cell.angle_beta   90.00
_cell.angle_gamma   90.00
#
_symmetry.space_group_name_H-M   'P 1'
#
loop_
_entity.id
_entity.type
_entity.pdbx_description
1 polymer ?
#
loop_
_entity_poly.entity_id
_entity_poly.type
_entity_poly.pdbx_seq_one_letter_code
_entity_poly.pdbx_strand_id
1 'polypeptide(L)'
;IDGEDYELINYAADLLRERYPLAAVLLLRSMIDFAVINRRSARNKYVVNHLQDCERLDFDIDDYGVFLTHERYRETLRNRS
;
A
#
# COMPACT_ATOMS: atom_id res chain seq x y z
N ILE A 1 16.66 0.83 0.17
CA ILE A 1 16.07 0.18 1.34
C ILE A 1 16.57 -1.25 1.40
N ASP A 2 17.10 -1.64 2.53
CA ASP A 2 17.51 -3.02 2.74
C ASP A 2 16.31 -3.85 3.24
N GLY A 3 16.51 -5.16 3.39
CA GLY A 3 15.46 -6.05 3.81
C GLY A 3 14.98 -5.78 5.23
N GLU A 4 15.83 -5.24 6.07
CA GLU A 4 15.50 -4.93 7.45
C GLU A 4 14.49 -3.80 7.54
N ASP A 5 14.69 -2.73 6.76
CA ASP A 5 13.74 -1.62 6.71
C ASP A 5 12.39 -2.08 6.17
N TYR A 6 12.40 -2.95 5.19
CA TYR A 6 11.19 -3.50 4.60
C TYR A 6 10.39 -4.29 5.64
N GLU A 7 11.05 -5.14 6.41
CA GLU A 7 10.40 -5.93 7.45
C GLU A 7 9.82 -5.03 8.55
N LEU A 8 10.53 -3.99 8.93
CA LEU A 8 10.08 -3.05 9.94
C LEU A 8 8.82 -2.32 9.48
N ILE A 9 8.75 -1.89 8.23
CA ILE A 9 7.58 -1.23 7.67
C ILE A 9 6.39 -2.17 7.64
N ASN A 10 6.58 -3.42 7.26
CA ASN A 10 5.51 -4.42 7.27
C ASN A 10 4.98 -4.66 8.68
N TYR A 11 5.87 -4.72 9.66
CA TYR A 11 5.49 -4.89 11.05
C TYR A 11 4.67 -3.71 11.54
N ALA A 12 5.09 -2.49 11.21
CA ALA A 12 4.36 -1.28 11.58
C ALA A 12 2.97 -1.26 10.95
N ALA A 13 2.86 -1.66 9.68
CA ALA A 13 1.56 -1.72 9.00
C ALA A 13 0.63 -2.71 9.70
N ASP A 14 1.14 -3.86 10.13
CA ASP A 14 0.34 -4.85 10.85
C ASP A 14 -0.16 -4.30 12.19
N LEU A 15 0.66 -3.56 12.90
CA LEU A 15 0.27 -2.94 14.17
C LEU A 15 -0.81 -1.87 13.98
N LEU A 16 -0.75 -1.12 12.89
CA LEU A 16 -1.71 -0.05 12.60
C LEU A 16 -3.05 -0.57 12.08
N ARG A 17 -3.04 -1.77 11.53
CA ARG A 17 -4.19 -2.35 10.82
C ARG A 17 -5.48 -2.32 11.63
N GLU A 18 -5.41 -2.62 12.90
CA GLU A 18 -6.59 -2.74 13.75
C GLU A 18 -7.19 -1.39 14.16
N ARG A 19 -6.33 -0.41 14.46
CA ARG A 19 -6.79 0.89 14.98
C ARG A 19 -6.84 1.98 13.94
N TYR A 20 -5.92 1.95 13.01
CA TYR A 20 -5.74 3.02 12.02
C TYR A 20 -5.58 2.42 10.63
N PRO A 21 -6.65 1.80 10.08
CA PRO A 21 -6.54 1.13 8.78
C PRO A 21 -6.10 2.07 7.65
N LEU A 22 -6.52 3.33 7.69
CA LEU A 22 -6.07 4.30 6.68
C LEU A 22 -4.56 4.53 6.77
N ALA A 23 -4.03 4.67 7.99
CA ALA A 23 -2.59 4.83 8.16
C ALA A 23 -1.83 3.61 7.64
N ALA A 24 -2.34 2.42 7.90
CA ALA A 24 -1.74 1.19 7.39
C ALA A 24 -1.75 1.16 5.85
N VAL A 25 -2.85 1.56 5.24
CA VAL A 25 -2.97 1.65 3.78
C VAL A 25 -1.95 2.64 3.21
N LEU A 26 -1.83 3.81 3.82
CA LEU A 26 -0.89 4.83 3.34
C LEU A 26 0.56 4.33 3.43
N LEU A 27 0.89 3.60 4.48
CA LEU A 27 2.21 3.01 4.64
C LEU A 27 2.48 1.97 3.55
N LEU A 28 1.52 1.09 3.30
CA LEU A 28 1.64 0.08 2.24
C LEU A 28 1.74 0.73 0.86
N ARG A 29 0.97 1.79 0.62
CA ARG A 29 1.04 2.54 -0.63
C ARG A 29 2.43 3.15 -0.85
N SER A 30 3.08 3.62 0.21
CA SER A 30 4.42 4.19 0.09
C SER A 30 5.42 3.12 -0.34
N MET A 31 5.27 1.89 0.13
CA MET A 31 6.11 0.78 -0.29
C MET A 31 5.85 0.40 -1.75
N ILE A 32 4.59 0.41 -2.16
CA ILE A 32 4.22 0.13 -3.55
C ILE A 32 4.81 1.20 -4.48
N ASP A 33 4.64 2.46 -4.13
CA ASP A 33 5.15 3.57 -4.92
C ASP A 33 6.66 3.49 -5.05
N PHE A 34 7.35 3.18 -3.98
CA PHE A 34 8.80 3.02 -4.01
C PHE A 34 9.21 1.92 -4.99
N ALA A 35 8.52 0.78 -4.94
CA ALA A 35 8.83 -0.34 -5.84
C ALA A 35 8.60 0.04 -7.31
N VAL A 36 7.49 0.72 -7.60
CA VAL A 36 7.16 1.12 -8.96
C VAL A 36 8.15 2.17 -9.48
N ILE A 37 8.51 3.15 -8.65
CA ILE A 37 9.49 4.19 -9.02
C ILE A 37 10.85 3.56 -9.32
N ASN A 38 11.22 2.50 -8.63
CA ASN A 38 12.48 1.80 -8.85
C ASN A 38 12.40 0.77 -9.98
N ARG A 39 11.50 1.00 -10.93
CA ARG A 39 11.33 0.21 -12.16
C ARG A 39 10.82 -1.20 -11.93
N ARG A 40 10.19 -1.44 -10.81
CA ARG A 40 9.51 -2.71 -10.59
C ARG A 40 8.10 -2.58 -11.12
N SER A 41 7.66 -3.58 -11.85
CA SER A 41 6.33 -3.60 -12.42
C SER A 41 5.25 -3.61 -11.33
N ALA A 42 4.10 -3.02 -11.61
CA ALA A 42 2.93 -3.16 -10.75
C ALA A 42 2.47 -4.61 -10.63
N ARG A 43 3.00 -5.50 -11.48
CA ARG A 43 2.75 -6.94 -11.41
C ARG A 43 3.76 -7.67 -10.53
N ASN A 44 4.74 -6.95 -9.97
CA ASN A 44 5.69 -7.54 -9.04
C ASN A 44 4.94 -8.17 -7.88
N LYS A 45 5.42 -9.33 -7.45
CA LYS A 45 4.76 -10.11 -6.39
C LYS A 45 4.55 -9.30 -5.10
N TYR A 46 5.52 -8.50 -4.71
CA TYR A 46 5.39 -7.68 -3.49
C TYR A 46 4.35 -6.61 -3.66
N VAL A 47 4.31 -5.96 -4.82
CA VAL A 47 3.31 -4.93 -5.13
C VAL A 47 1.92 -5.54 -5.09
N VAL A 48 1.74 -6.70 -5.71
CA VAL A 48 0.45 -7.40 -5.74
C VAL A 48 0.01 -7.75 -4.32
N ASN A 49 0.91 -8.28 -3.50
CA ASN A 49 0.58 -8.64 -2.12
C ASN A 49 0.16 -7.43 -1.30
N HIS A 50 0.89 -6.32 -1.43
CA HIS A 50 0.54 -5.08 -0.71
C HIS A 50 -0.78 -4.49 -1.19
N LEU A 51 -1.06 -4.57 -2.49
CA LEU A 51 -2.35 -4.13 -3.03
C LEU A 51 -3.50 -4.96 -2.46
N GLN A 52 -3.31 -6.27 -2.33
CA GLN A 52 -4.32 -7.13 -1.74
C GLN A 52 -4.57 -6.77 -0.28
N ASP A 53 -3.53 -6.46 0.47
CA ASP A 53 -3.67 -6.01 1.84
C ASP A 53 -4.42 -4.68 1.91
N CYS A 54 -4.11 -3.75 1.02
CA CYS A 54 -4.83 -2.48 0.93
C CYS A 54 -6.31 -2.70 0.61
N GLU A 55 -6.61 -3.64 -0.26
CA GLU A 55 -7.99 -3.97 -0.62
C GLU A 55 -8.77 -4.48 0.59
N ARG A 56 -8.14 -5.33 1.39
CA ARG A 56 -8.77 -5.83 2.61
C ARG A 56 -9.03 -4.71 3.62
N LEU A 57 -8.06 -3.83 3.78
CA LEU A 57 -8.19 -2.70 4.71
C LEU A 57 -9.23 -1.69 4.23
N ASP A 58 -9.46 -1.60 2.92
CA ASP A 58 -10.45 -0.71 2.33
C ASP A 58 -11.84 -0.94 2.94
N PHE A 59 -12.17 -2.18 3.27
CA PHE A 59 -13.46 -2.50 3.87
C PHE A 59 -13.64 -1.83 5.24
N ASP A 60 -12.57 -1.52 5.92
CA ASP A 60 -12.60 -0.90 7.24
C ASP A 60 -12.44 0.61 7.19
N ILE A 61 -12.29 1.18 5.99
CA ILE A 61 -12.09 2.62 5.82
C ILE A 61 -13.33 3.24 5.20
N ASP A 62 -14.05 4.03 5.99
CA ASP A 62 -15.27 4.69 5.53
C ASP A 62 -14.97 5.99 4.80
N ASP A 63 -13.90 6.69 5.19
CA ASP A 63 -13.57 7.99 4.64
C ASP A 63 -12.06 8.10 4.47
N TYR A 64 -11.62 8.29 3.23
CA TYR A 64 -10.21 8.50 2.91
C TYR A 64 -9.76 9.96 3.08
N GLY A 65 -10.69 10.87 3.33
CA GLY A 65 -10.38 12.29 3.48
C GLY A 65 -9.78 12.85 2.21
N VAL A 66 -8.57 13.41 2.33
CA VAL A 66 -7.85 14.02 1.20
C VAL A 66 -7.09 12.99 0.36
N PHE A 67 -7.07 11.75 0.79
CA PHE A 67 -6.32 10.70 0.09
C PHE A 67 -7.18 9.99 -0.94
N LEU A 68 -6.53 9.43 -1.95
CA LEU A 68 -7.23 8.68 -2.99
C LEU A 68 -7.89 7.43 -2.41
N THR A 69 -9.08 7.12 -2.89
CA THR A 69 -9.72 5.83 -2.58
C THR A 69 -8.86 4.70 -3.15
N HIS A 70 -9.11 3.48 -2.69
CA HIS A 70 -8.38 2.32 -3.18
C HIS A 70 -8.52 2.16 -4.69
N GLU A 71 -9.74 2.32 -5.20
CA GLU A 71 -10.02 2.21 -6.63
C GLU A 71 -9.22 3.23 -7.44
N ARG A 72 -9.21 4.48 -7.00
CA ARG A 72 -8.47 5.53 -7.70
C ARG A 72 -6.97 5.31 -7.63
N TYR A 73 -6.48 4.83 -6.51
CA TYR A 73 -5.07 4.51 -6.38
C TYR A 73 -4.66 3.40 -7.35
N ARG A 74 -5.49 2.39 -7.50
CA ARG A 74 -5.23 1.31 -8.46
C ARG A 74 -5.17 1.84 -9.89
N GLU A 75 -6.03 2.80 -10.23
CA GLU A 75 -6.00 3.43 -11.55
C GLU A 75 -4.69 4.15 -11.80
N THR A 76 -4.16 4.87 -10.80
CA THR A 76 -2.88 5.55 -10.94
C THR A 76 -1.74 4.57 -11.18
N LEU A 77 -1.75 3.44 -10.51
CA LEU A 77 -0.74 2.39 -10.72
C LEU A 77 -0.83 1.80 -12.13
N ARG A 78 -2.04 1.57 -12.60
CA ARG A 78 -2.25 1.03 -13.94
C ARG A 78 -1.68 1.97 -15.00
N ASN A 79 -1.83 3.27 -14.80
CA ASN A 79 -1.33 4.27 -15.75
C ASN A 79 0.18 4.41 -15.71
N ARG A 80 0.82 4.02 -14.60
CA ARG A 80 2.28 4.09 -14.46
C ARG A 80 3.01 2.87 -15.00
N SER A 81 2.34 1.75 -15.04
CA SER A 81 2.97 0.48 -15.46
C SER A 81 2.75 0.14 -16.96
#